data_bf6b90fbe0d77ce73c8ae1a823713b31
#
_entry.id   bf6b90fbe0d77ce73c8ae1a823713b31
#
_cell.length_a   1.000
_cell.length_b   1.000
_cell.length_c   1.000
_cell.angle_alpha   90.00
_cell.angle_beta   90.00
_cell.angle_gamma   90.00
#
_symmetry.space_group_name_H-M   'P 1'
#
loop_
_entity.id
_entity.type
_entity.pdbx_description
1 polymer ?
#
loop_
_entity_poly.entity_id
_entity_poly.type
_entity_poly.pdbx_seq_one_letter_code
_entity_poly.pdbx_strand_id
1 'polypeptide(L)'
;MARVLEPGDFGLYTEANLVFSAFTIAIEIPLLRAFVRMPGNRQELAQATFGLSIIMGIIGMVLCGLSGWPISLIYNEPRLVQLMLIIAPAVLIDALGVVPHAILVRELEFRRRILPESLAVMLGAVLGITAAFMGAGVYSLIIYAMSRVILNSLVAWLIVRWKPSRGFGSWQTWRGVLAFGLPASGGELAQFARFNVDFVIGGIRLGTDALGVYNLGWKTTEIPARLINATFDTVGYATFSRLQGDKAHLQRMFLTATGLLASVTLPLFLGAIIVRQELVAVALGDKWAAAADVILPLFLLQTLWVISHPSAGLTMALGHSRVYAFVNTFSLGFSIIALLIGSGYGISGIAWAMLLSTGLTSIVWCILAWIYSGVSRSATWGAARLPLLLTCSSVPLILLVHFLTGTAYLPALVRLVLAALAGAAGFAIIARLNWSTLWGNLSMLRQTLPDERTTEPELLEAKV
;
A
#
# COMPACT_ATOMS: atom_id res chain seq x y z
N MET A 1 16.29 0.07 -12.45
CA MET A 1 16.64 1.41 -11.92
C MET A 1 17.60 1.34 -10.73
N ALA A 2 17.34 0.58 -9.65
CA ALA A 2 18.21 0.56 -8.47
C ALA A 2 19.70 0.27 -8.75
N ARG A 3 20.02 -0.54 -9.75
CA ARG A 3 21.42 -0.82 -10.16
C ARG A 3 22.11 0.32 -10.90
N VAL A 4 21.36 1.27 -11.46
CA VAL A 4 21.89 2.39 -12.27
C VAL A 4 21.95 3.66 -11.44
N LEU A 5 20.89 3.96 -10.69
CA LEU A 5 20.74 5.20 -9.93
C LEU A 5 21.42 5.13 -8.55
N GLU A 6 21.80 6.30 -8.03
CA GLU A 6 22.40 6.44 -6.71
C GLU A 6 21.33 6.54 -5.60
N PRO A 7 21.69 6.26 -4.32
CA PRO A 7 20.76 6.41 -3.19
C PRO A 7 20.12 7.79 -3.09
N GLY A 8 20.88 8.86 -3.28
CA GLY A 8 20.37 10.23 -3.25
C GLY A 8 19.33 10.52 -4.31
N ASP A 9 19.40 9.90 -5.50
CA ASP A 9 18.37 10.05 -6.53
C ASP A 9 17.02 9.50 -6.05
N PHE A 10 17.03 8.35 -5.37
CA PHE A 10 15.82 7.78 -4.80
C PHE A 10 15.30 8.59 -3.61
N GLY A 11 16.20 9.15 -2.79
CA GLY A 11 15.81 10.03 -1.68
C GLY A 11 15.13 11.29 -2.18
N LEU A 12 15.76 12.02 -3.10
CA LEU A 12 15.20 13.22 -3.75
C LEU A 12 13.83 12.95 -4.39
N TYR A 13 13.73 11.84 -5.13
CA TYR A 13 12.46 11.44 -5.71
C TYR A 13 11.41 11.16 -4.64
N THR A 14 11.80 10.51 -3.53
CA THR A 14 10.88 10.19 -2.43
C THR A 14 10.33 11.45 -1.80
N GLU A 15 11.17 12.45 -1.51
CA GLU A 15 10.79 13.74 -0.95
C GLU A 15 9.83 14.50 -1.89
N ALA A 16 10.17 14.59 -3.17
CA ALA A 16 9.31 15.22 -4.17
C ALA A 16 7.98 14.49 -4.34
N ASN A 17 8.01 13.14 -4.40
CA ASN A 17 6.82 12.31 -4.57
C ASN A 17 5.87 12.32 -3.36
N LEU A 18 6.39 12.49 -2.14
CA LEU A 18 5.57 12.66 -0.94
C LEU A 18 4.67 13.88 -1.06
N VAL A 19 5.24 15.01 -1.45
CA VAL A 19 4.51 16.26 -1.60
C VAL A 19 3.54 16.20 -2.77
N PHE A 20 3.99 15.70 -3.91
CA PHE A 20 3.13 15.46 -5.08
C PHE A 20 1.93 14.59 -4.71
N SER A 21 2.14 13.47 -4.01
CA SER A 21 1.07 12.56 -3.60
C SER A 21 0.08 13.20 -2.61
N ALA A 22 0.55 14.06 -1.72
CA ALA A 22 -0.34 14.80 -0.82
C ALA A 22 -1.32 15.71 -1.60
N PHE A 23 -0.83 16.42 -2.63
CA PHE A 23 -1.69 17.25 -3.48
C PHE A 23 -2.68 16.43 -4.31
N THR A 24 -2.24 15.31 -4.91
CA THR A 24 -3.12 14.47 -5.71
C THR A 24 -4.22 13.83 -4.84
N ILE A 25 -3.88 13.31 -3.65
CA ILE A 25 -4.85 12.77 -2.69
C ILE A 25 -5.86 13.84 -2.26
N ALA A 26 -5.40 15.07 -1.98
CA ALA A 26 -6.26 16.17 -1.57
C ALA A 26 -7.28 16.58 -2.65
N ILE A 27 -6.98 16.33 -3.92
CA ILE A 27 -7.83 16.69 -5.06
C ILE A 27 -8.67 15.49 -5.52
N GLU A 28 -8.05 14.34 -5.72
CA GLU A 28 -8.71 13.16 -6.28
C GLU A 28 -9.78 12.59 -5.35
N ILE A 29 -9.45 12.36 -4.09
CA ILE A 29 -10.32 11.63 -3.15
C ILE A 29 -11.67 12.32 -2.92
N PRO A 30 -11.73 13.66 -2.64
CA PRO A 30 -13.01 14.32 -2.45
C PRO A 30 -13.90 14.24 -3.69
N LEU A 31 -13.33 14.45 -4.86
CA LEU A 31 -14.06 14.48 -6.13
C LEU A 31 -14.55 13.08 -6.51
N LEU A 32 -13.68 12.07 -6.41
CA LEU A 32 -14.02 10.67 -6.68
C LEU A 32 -15.17 10.18 -5.78
N ARG A 33 -15.04 10.38 -4.45
CA ARG A 33 -16.05 9.91 -3.49
C ARG A 33 -17.39 10.62 -3.65
N ALA A 34 -17.38 11.92 -3.91
CA ALA A 34 -18.59 12.68 -4.16
C ALA A 34 -19.28 12.15 -5.43
N PHE A 35 -18.55 12.00 -6.53
CA PHE A 35 -19.10 11.49 -7.79
C PHE A 35 -19.71 10.09 -7.65
N VAL A 36 -19.03 9.19 -6.93
CA VAL A 36 -19.50 7.80 -6.78
C VAL A 36 -20.75 7.69 -5.90
N ARG A 37 -20.84 8.49 -4.82
CA ARG A 37 -21.87 8.33 -3.78
C ARG A 37 -23.05 9.29 -3.86
N MET A 38 -22.87 10.47 -4.47
CA MET A 38 -23.96 11.45 -4.52
C MET A 38 -25.08 10.99 -5.47
N PRO A 39 -26.35 11.10 -5.05
CA PRO A 39 -27.49 10.90 -5.95
C PRO A 39 -27.62 12.10 -6.91
N GLY A 40 -28.26 11.88 -8.05
CA GLY A 40 -28.55 12.94 -9.01
C GLY A 40 -28.20 12.59 -10.45
N ASN A 41 -28.40 13.56 -11.34
CA ASN A 41 -28.10 13.39 -12.77
C ASN A 41 -26.60 13.18 -12.97
N ARG A 42 -26.24 12.01 -13.50
CA ARG A 42 -24.85 11.60 -13.74
C ARG A 42 -24.07 12.63 -14.58
N GLN A 43 -24.72 13.18 -15.62
CA GLN A 43 -24.03 14.08 -16.55
C GLN A 43 -23.73 15.43 -15.91
N GLU A 44 -24.70 15.99 -15.16
CA GLU A 44 -24.50 17.22 -14.42
C GLU A 44 -23.41 17.08 -13.35
N LEU A 45 -23.44 15.95 -12.59
CA LEU A 45 -22.45 15.67 -11.59
C LEU A 45 -21.06 15.47 -12.19
N ALA A 46 -20.95 14.79 -13.36
CA ALA A 46 -19.68 14.62 -14.08
C ALA A 46 -19.10 15.96 -14.54
N GLN A 47 -19.95 16.85 -15.06
CA GLN A 47 -19.52 18.20 -15.49
C GLN A 47 -19.08 19.06 -14.30
N ALA A 48 -19.85 19.03 -13.21
CA ALA A 48 -19.50 19.76 -11.99
C ALA A 48 -18.18 19.26 -11.40
N THR A 49 -18.01 17.94 -11.31
CA THR A 49 -16.77 17.31 -10.83
C THR A 49 -15.59 17.65 -11.74
N PHE A 50 -15.79 17.64 -13.06
CA PHE A 50 -14.74 18.00 -14.02
C PHE A 50 -14.36 19.48 -13.92
N GLY A 51 -15.33 20.40 -13.80
CA GLY A 51 -15.03 21.82 -13.59
C GLY A 51 -14.24 22.07 -12.31
N LEU A 52 -14.62 21.39 -11.21
CA LEU A 52 -13.88 21.46 -9.96
C LEU A 52 -12.49 20.84 -10.08
N SER A 53 -12.34 19.71 -10.79
CA SER A 53 -11.04 19.05 -10.98
C SER A 53 -10.04 19.94 -11.74
N ILE A 54 -10.49 20.70 -12.73
CA ILE A 54 -9.66 21.69 -13.44
C ILE A 54 -9.18 22.78 -12.46
N ILE A 55 -10.11 23.39 -11.71
CA ILE A 55 -9.78 24.50 -10.80
C ILE A 55 -8.85 24.00 -9.69
N MET A 56 -9.22 22.93 -9.01
CA MET A 56 -8.40 22.34 -7.94
C MET A 56 -7.06 21.83 -8.49
N GLY A 57 -7.05 21.26 -9.70
CA GLY A 57 -5.85 20.82 -10.39
C GLY A 57 -4.88 21.97 -10.71
N ILE A 58 -5.38 23.11 -11.21
CA ILE A 58 -4.56 24.30 -11.47
C ILE A 58 -4.01 24.88 -10.15
N ILE A 59 -4.87 25.03 -9.14
CA ILE A 59 -4.44 25.50 -7.81
C ILE A 59 -3.40 24.54 -7.21
N GLY A 60 -3.67 23.25 -7.27
CA GLY A 60 -2.77 22.21 -6.78
C GLY A 60 -1.43 22.19 -7.52
N MET A 61 -1.45 22.33 -8.85
CA MET A 61 -0.23 22.47 -9.67
C MET A 61 0.62 23.65 -9.23
N VAL A 62 0.00 24.82 -9.08
CA VAL A 62 0.71 26.06 -8.67
C VAL A 62 1.26 25.89 -7.25
N LEU A 63 0.45 25.44 -6.31
CA LEU A 63 0.88 25.24 -4.92
C LEU A 63 1.95 24.15 -4.79
N CYS A 64 1.84 23.06 -5.57
CA CYS A 64 2.85 21.99 -5.63
C CYS A 64 4.19 22.56 -6.15
N GLY A 65 4.18 23.32 -7.22
CA GLY A 65 5.39 23.95 -7.74
C GLY A 65 6.01 24.95 -6.75
N LEU A 66 5.20 25.82 -6.16
CA LEU A 66 5.65 26.81 -5.18
C LEU A 66 6.16 26.16 -3.87
N SER A 67 5.62 25.00 -3.48
CA SER A 67 6.07 24.26 -2.29
C SER A 67 7.52 23.78 -2.39
N GLY A 68 8.09 23.72 -3.59
CA GLY A 68 9.50 23.37 -3.80
C GLY A 68 10.46 24.25 -3.01
N TRP A 69 10.16 25.53 -2.87
CA TRP A 69 11.02 26.46 -2.13
C TRP A 69 11.04 26.18 -0.61
N PRO A 70 9.91 26.19 0.14
CA PRO A 70 9.95 25.89 1.57
C PRO A 70 10.43 24.47 1.86
N ILE A 71 10.11 23.51 1.00
CA ILE A 71 10.54 22.11 1.17
C ILE A 71 12.06 21.99 0.98
N SER A 72 12.64 22.69 0.02
CA SER A 72 14.09 22.72 -0.16
C SER A 72 14.84 23.25 1.06
N LEU A 73 14.25 24.18 1.80
CA LEU A 73 14.79 24.70 3.06
C LEU A 73 14.67 23.66 4.21
N ILE A 74 13.54 22.96 4.27
CA ILE A 74 13.28 21.95 5.32
C ILE A 74 14.22 20.75 5.19
N TYR A 75 14.41 20.26 3.95
CA TYR A 75 15.29 19.11 3.66
C TYR A 75 16.75 19.52 3.38
N ASN A 76 17.02 20.84 3.34
CA ASN A 76 18.34 21.40 3.02
C ASN A 76 18.87 20.91 1.64
N GLU A 77 17.95 20.81 0.65
CA GLU A 77 18.24 20.24 -0.67
C GLU A 77 17.68 21.12 -1.80
N PRO A 78 18.50 22.03 -2.36
CA PRO A 78 18.06 23.01 -3.36
C PRO A 78 17.49 22.39 -4.65
N ARG A 79 17.91 21.16 -5.02
CA ARG A 79 17.43 20.46 -6.22
C ARG A 79 15.92 20.18 -6.17
N LEU A 80 15.32 20.14 -4.97
CA LEU A 80 13.87 19.93 -4.81
C LEU A 80 13.03 21.01 -5.46
N VAL A 81 13.50 22.26 -5.51
CA VAL A 81 12.78 23.34 -6.20
C VAL A 81 12.55 22.99 -7.67
N GLN A 82 13.60 22.58 -8.37
CA GLN A 82 13.51 22.22 -9.78
C GLN A 82 12.66 20.96 -9.99
N LEU A 83 12.82 19.95 -9.16
CA LEU A 83 12.03 18.71 -9.25
C LEU A 83 10.54 18.96 -9.03
N MET A 84 10.19 19.80 -8.04
CA MET A 84 8.80 20.17 -7.76
C MET A 84 8.17 20.95 -8.92
N LEU A 85 8.90 21.87 -9.55
CA LEU A 85 8.43 22.58 -10.74
C LEU A 85 8.18 21.64 -11.93
N ILE A 86 9.03 20.63 -12.10
CA ILE A 86 8.89 19.65 -13.20
C ILE A 86 7.71 18.69 -12.93
N ILE A 87 7.51 18.23 -11.69
CA ILE A 87 6.44 17.27 -11.36
C ILE A 87 5.08 17.95 -11.19
N ALA A 88 5.02 19.24 -10.87
CA ALA A 88 3.78 19.96 -10.59
C ALA A 88 2.70 19.83 -11.69
N PRO A 89 3.00 19.90 -13.01
CA PRO A 89 2.01 19.68 -14.06
C PRO A 89 1.29 18.32 -13.97
N ALA A 90 1.94 17.31 -13.39
CA ALA A 90 1.30 16.00 -13.21
C ALA A 90 0.10 16.06 -12.25
N VAL A 91 0.05 17.02 -11.30
CA VAL A 91 -1.11 17.23 -10.40
C VAL A 91 -2.35 17.63 -11.22
N LEU A 92 -2.19 18.52 -12.21
CA LEU A 92 -3.28 18.91 -13.08
C LEU A 92 -3.72 17.75 -13.99
N ILE A 93 -2.76 17.03 -14.56
CA ILE A 93 -3.06 15.89 -15.45
C ILE A 93 -3.79 14.78 -14.69
N ASP A 94 -3.41 14.51 -13.45
CA ASP A 94 -4.07 13.54 -12.57
C ASP A 94 -5.50 14.01 -12.24
N ALA A 95 -5.67 15.29 -11.89
CA ALA A 95 -6.98 15.88 -11.65
C ALA A 95 -7.93 15.76 -12.86
N LEU A 96 -7.42 15.92 -14.09
CA LEU A 96 -8.19 15.73 -15.31
C LEU A 96 -8.64 14.27 -15.52
N GLY A 97 -7.90 13.30 -14.95
CA GLY A 97 -8.23 11.88 -14.97
C GLY A 97 -9.33 11.47 -13.98
N VAL A 98 -9.66 12.31 -13.00
CA VAL A 98 -10.60 11.95 -11.90
C VAL A 98 -11.96 11.51 -12.42
N VAL A 99 -12.58 12.25 -13.35
CA VAL A 99 -13.92 11.93 -13.86
C VAL A 99 -13.98 10.60 -14.62
N PRO A 100 -13.10 10.31 -15.60
CA PRO A 100 -13.04 8.98 -16.21
C PRO A 100 -12.88 7.85 -15.20
N HIS A 101 -11.96 7.99 -14.24
CA HIS A 101 -11.78 6.98 -13.19
C HIS A 101 -13.02 6.83 -12.31
N ALA A 102 -13.66 7.93 -11.93
CA ALA A 102 -14.88 7.92 -11.11
C ALA A 102 -16.05 7.24 -11.83
N ILE A 103 -16.16 7.41 -13.16
CA ILE A 103 -17.15 6.71 -13.99
C ILE A 103 -16.91 5.20 -13.95
N LEU A 104 -15.68 4.74 -14.15
CA LEU A 104 -15.34 3.31 -14.11
C LEU A 104 -15.63 2.69 -12.74
N VAL A 105 -15.38 3.44 -11.65
CA VAL A 105 -15.70 2.99 -10.29
C VAL A 105 -17.20 2.90 -10.07
N ARG A 106 -17.97 3.92 -10.49
CA ARG A 106 -19.42 3.97 -10.30
C ARG A 106 -20.16 2.90 -11.10
N GLU A 107 -19.65 2.55 -12.30
CA GLU A 107 -20.19 1.51 -13.15
C GLU A 107 -19.75 0.09 -12.78
N LEU A 108 -18.91 -0.06 -11.74
CA LEU A 108 -18.34 -1.33 -11.29
C LEU A 108 -17.55 -2.08 -12.39
N GLU A 109 -17.05 -1.35 -13.39
CA GLU A 109 -16.25 -1.91 -14.48
C GLU A 109 -14.80 -2.20 -14.05
N PHE A 110 -14.61 -3.09 -13.09
CA PHE A 110 -13.32 -3.38 -12.48
C PHE A 110 -12.23 -3.79 -13.49
N ARG A 111 -12.57 -4.59 -14.50
CA ARG A 111 -11.61 -5.00 -15.56
C ARG A 111 -11.10 -3.80 -16.35
N ARG A 112 -12.00 -2.86 -16.72
CA ARG A 112 -11.63 -1.64 -17.44
C ARG A 112 -10.90 -0.64 -16.58
N ARG A 113 -11.11 -0.65 -15.25
CA ARG A 113 -10.41 0.19 -14.31
C ARG A 113 -8.95 -0.21 -14.10
N ILE A 114 -8.65 -1.51 -14.07
CA ILE A 114 -7.27 -2.02 -13.87
C ILE A 114 -6.38 -1.73 -15.08
N LEU A 115 -6.95 -1.66 -16.28
CA LEU A 115 -6.20 -1.52 -17.54
C LEU A 115 -5.38 -0.22 -17.61
N PRO A 116 -5.93 0.99 -17.34
CA PRO A 116 -5.17 2.24 -17.33
C PRO A 116 -3.98 2.19 -16.39
N GLU A 117 -4.17 1.74 -15.15
CA GLU A 117 -3.13 1.68 -14.14
C GLU A 117 -2.02 0.69 -14.53
N SER A 118 -2.38 -0.52 -14.98
CA SER A 118 -1.41 -1.54 -15.38
C SER A 118 -0.57 -1.09 -16.58
N LEU A 119 -1.19 -0.55 -17.63
CA LEU A 119 -0.48 -0.04 -18.79
C LEU A 119 0.42 1.14 -18.43
N ALA A 120 -0.06 2.06 -17.59
CA ALA A 120 0.69 3.22 -17.14
C ALA A 120 1.94 2.82 -16.34
N VAL A 121 1.82 1.84 -15.45
CA VAL A 121 2.96 1.31 -14.68
C VAL A 121 3.97 0.63 -15.60
N MET A 122 3.53 -0.22 -16.52
CA MET A 122 4.43 -0.95 -17.43
C MET A 122 5.17 0.00 -18.38
N LEU A 123 4.43 0.85 -19.10
CA LEU A 123 5.03 1.77 -20.07
C LEU A 123 5.85 2.87 -19.38
N GLY A 124 5.36 3.39 -18.25
CA GLY A 124 6.12 4.34 -17.44
C GLY A 124 7.44 3.74 -16.94
N ALA A 125 7.43 2.46 -16.52
CA ALA A 125 8.64 1.77 -16.11
C ALA A 125 9.65 1.64 -17.26
N VAL A 126 9.19 1.31 -18.46
CA VAL A 126 10.05 1.26 -19.66
C VAL A 126 10.70 2.62 -19.92
N LEU A 127 9.91 3.70 -19.92
CA LEU A 127 10.42 5.06 -20.16
C LEU A 127 11.42 5.49 -19.08
N GLY A 128 11.09 5.26 -17.80
CA GLY A 128 11.98 5.60 -16.70
C GLY A 128 13.28 4.76 -16.70
N ILE A 129 13.21 3.47 -17.01
CA ILE A 129 14.40 2.62 -17.11
C ILE A 129 15.28 3.08 -18.28
N THR A 130 14.70 3.36 -19.43
CA THR A 130 15.44 3.88 -20.59
C THR A 130 16.15 5.19 -20.26
N ALA A 131 15.45 6.13 -19.62
CA ALA A 131 16.04 7.40 -19.19
C ALA A 131 17.16 7.20 -18.16
N ALA A 132 17.04 6.22 -17.25
CA ALA A 132 18.10 5.89 -16.29
C ALA A 132 19.36 5.38 -16.99
N PHE A 133 19.22 4.50 -18.00
CA PHE A 133 20.37 4.04 -18.80
C PHE A 133 20.99 5.15 -19.66
N MET A 134 20.22 6.18 -20.01
CA MET A 134 20.74 7.37 -20.70
C MET A 134 21.44 8.37 -19.75
N GLY A 135 21.54 8.06 -18.46
CA GLY A 135 22.23 8.89 -17.47
C GLY A 135 21.41 10.05 -16.91
N ALA A 136 20.07 9.98 -16.99
CA ALA A 136 19.20 11.06 -16.52
C ALA A 136 19.14 11.20 -14.97
N GLY A 137 19.80 10.33 -14.19
CA GLY A 137 19.80 10.39 -12.72
C GLY A 137 18.39 10.44 -12.14
N VAL A 138 18.14 11.31 -11.16
CA VAL A 138 16.82 11.48 -10.51
C VAL A 138 15.70 11.78 -11.50
N TYR A 139 15.99 12.45 -12.62
CA TYR A 139 14.97 12.77 -13.64
C TYR A 139 14.36 11.52 -14.27
N SER A 140 15.05 10.39 -14.29
CA SER A 140 14.49 9.11 -14.75
C SER A 140 13.32 8.65 -13.91
N LEU A 141 13.36 8.89 -12.58
CA LEU A 141 12.27 8.59 -11.65
C LEU A 141 11.11 9.59 -11.82
N ILE A 142 11.41 10.86 -12.12
CA ILE A 142 10.40 11.87 -12.45
C ILE A 142 9.71 11.52 -13.78
N ILE A 143 10.47 11.12 -14.82
CA ILE A 143 9.92 10.66 -16.10
C ILE A 143 9.01 9.43 -15.87
N TYR A 144 9.41 8.48 -15.04
CA TYR A 144 8.56 7.35 -14.64
C TYR A 144 7.24 7.83 -14.02
N ALA A 145 7.30 8.71 -13.02
CA ALA A 145 6.13 9.20 -12.29
C ALA A 145 5.18 9.99 -13.22
N MET A 146 5.71 10.92 -13.98
CA MET A 146 4.93 11.73 -14.94
C MET A 146 4.31 10.85 -16.03
N SER A 147 5.08 9.96 -16.64
CA SER A 147 4.57 9.05 -17.67
C SER A 147 3.45 8.17 -17.13
N ARG A 148 3.58 7.68 -15.90
CA ARG A 148 2.53 6.90 -15.24
C ARG A 148 1.24 7.71 -15.10
N VAL A 149 1.32 8.95 -14.63
CA VAL A 149 0.13 9.82 -14.46
C VAL A 149 -0.49 10.15 -15.82
N ILE A 150 0.33 10.56 -16.80
CA ILE A 150 -0.14 10.90 -18.15
C ILE A 150 -0.84 9.70 -18.80
N LEU A 151 -0.20 8.54 -18.81
CA LEU A 151 -0.74 7.32 -19.42
C LEU A 151 -1.99 6.82 -18.71
N ASN A 152 -2.01 6.85 -17.37
CA ASN A 152 -3.17 6.45 -16.58
C ASN A 152 -4.39 7.33 -16.92
N SER A 153 -4.23 8.64 -16.92
CA SER A 153 -5.28 9.59 -17.28
C SER A 153 -5.72 9.44 -18.75
N LEU A 154 -4.75 9.39 -19.68
CA LEU A 154 -5.04 9.25 -21.12
C LEU A 154 -5.80 7.96 -21.45
N VAL A 155 -5.35 6.81 -20.94
CA VAL A 155 -6.00 5.53 -21.21
C VAL A 155 -7.41 5.50 -20.58
N ALA A 156 -7.60 6.07 -19.39
CA ALA A 156 -8.93 6.20 -18.80
C ALA A 156 -9.88 7.03 -19.68
N TRP A 157 -9.42 8.13 -20.23
CA TRP A 157 -10.19 8.94 -21.20
C TRP A 157 -10.54 8.17 -22.48
N LEU A 158 -9.62 7.39 -23.02
CA LEU A 158 -9.86 6.59 -24.22
C LEU A 158 -10.89 5.47 -23.98
N ILE A 159 -10.88 4.86 -22.80
CA ILE A 159 -11.80 3.78 -22.44
C ILE A 159 -13.22 4.30 -22.22
N VAL A 160 -13.36 5.37 -21.43
CA VAL A 160 -14.67 5.88 -20.98
C VAL A 160 -15.39 6.63 -22.09
N ARG A 161 -14.66 7.26 -23.03
CA ARG A 161 -15.22 8.04 -24.15
C ARG A 161 -16.23 9.12 -23.72
N TRP A 162 -16.22 9.52 -22.45
CA TRP A 162 -17.03 10.63 -21.96
C TRP A 162 -16.49 11.95 -22.51
N LYS A 163 -17.40 12.87 -22.87
CA LYS A 163 -17.01 14.18 -23.38
C LYS A 163 -17.60 15.25 -22.47
N PRO A 164 -16.79 16.21 -21.99
CA PRO A 164 -17.30 17.35 -21.27
C PRO A 164 -18.20 18.19 -22.21
N SER A 165 -19.37 18.58 -21.72
CA SER A 165 -20.23 19.53 -22.46
C SER A 165 -19.86 20.96 -22.06
N ARG A 166 -20.45 21.96 -22.74
CA ARG A 166 -20.14 23.39 -22.56
C ARG A 166 -20.56 24.02 -21.22
N GLY A 167 -20.81 23.23 -20.17
CA GLY A 167 -21.17 23.72 -18.83
C GLY A 167 -20.36 23.02 -17.76
N PHE A 168 -19.86 23.77 -16.78
CA PHE A 168 -19.12 23.21 -15.63
C PHE A 168 -20.03 22.82 -14.44
N GLY A 169 -21.35 22.69 -14.67
CA GLY A 169 -22.32 22.45 -13.61
C GLY A 169 -22.73 23.72 -12.84
N SER A 170 -23.71 23.59 -11.95
CA SER A 170 -24.18 24.69 -11.14
C SER A 170 -23.32 24.90 -9.90
N TRP A 171 -23.28 26.14 -9.37
CA TRP A 171 -22.61 26.44 -8.10
C TRP A 171 -23.18 25.58 -6.94
N GLN A 172 -24.46 25.28 -6.98
CA GLN A 172 -25.12 24.43 -5.97
C GLN A 172 -24.58 23.02 -6.01
N THR A 173 -24.37 22.43 -7.20
CA THR A 173 -23.76 21.12 -7.40
C THR A 173 -22.30 21.12 -6.92
N TRP A 174 -21.51 22.18 -7.24
CA TRP A 174 -20.14 22.33 -6.76
C TRP A 174 -20.05 22.34 -5.25
N ARG A 175 -20.89 23.16 -4.59
CA ARG A 175 -20.96 23.22 -3.13
C ARG A 175 -21.31 21.87 -2.53
N GLY A 176 -22.22 21.11 -3.16
CA GLY A 176 -22.59 19.76 -2.74
C GLY A 176 -21.40 18.79 -2.82
N VAL A 177 -20.68 18.78 -3.95
CA VAL A 177 -19.49 17.95 -4.17
C VAL A 177 -18.41 18.24 -3.13
N LEU A 178 -18.12 19.53 -2.89
CA LEU A 178 -17.10 19.92 -1.90
C LEU A 178 -17.54 19.62 -0.46
N ALA A 179 -18.79 19.90 -0.10
CA ALA A 179 -19.31 19.64 1.25
C ALA A 179 -19.30 18.14 1.60
N PHE A 180 -19.53 17.29 0.59
CA PHE A 180 -19.46 15.84 0.76
C PHE A 180 -18.01 15.32 0.75
N GLY A 181 -17.17 15.82 -0.15
CA GLY A 181 -15.85 15.30 -0.41
C GLY A 181 -14.76 15.75 0.56
N LEU A 182 -14.76 17.04 0.96
CA LEU A 182 -13.69 17.61 1.81
C LEU A 182 -13.51 16.91 3.18
N PRO A 183 -14.58 16.54 3.91
CA PRO A 183 -14.39 15.78 5.15
C PRO A 183 -13.72 14.43 4.93
N ALA A 184 -14.01 13.78 3.80
CA ALA A 184 -13.39 12.51 3.44
C ALA A 184 -11.90 12.66 3.13
N SER A 185 -11.48 13.78 2.54
CA SER A 185 -10.07 14.07 2.25
C SER A 185 -9.23 14.24 3.51
N GLY A 186 -9.78 14.86 4.54
CA GLY A 186 -9.08 15.03 5.82
C GLY A 186 -8.67 13.69 6.43
N GLY A 187 -9.56 12.71 6.39
CA GLY A 187 -9.27 11.36 6.85
C GLY A 187 -8.16 10.66 6.04
N GLU A 188 -8.22 10.79 4.71
CA GLU A 188 -7.21 10.18 3.82
C GLU A 188 -5.84 10.87 3.94
N LEU A 189 -5.81 12.20 4.06
CA LEU A 189 -4.55 12.93 4.30
C LEU A 189 -3.94 12.57 5.65
N ALA A 190 -4.76 12.42 6.70
CA ALA A 190 -4.29 11.95 8.00
C ALA A 190 -3.71 10.54 7.92
N GLN A 191 -4.36 9.65 7.17
CA GLN A 191 -3.87 8.30 6.93
C GLN A 191 -2.58 8.33 6.11
N PHE A 192 -2.51 9.12 5.04
CA PHE A 192 -1.31 9.32 4.24
C PHE A 192 -0.14 9.83 5.11
N ALA A 193 -0.38 10.85 5.94
CA ALA A 193 0.63 11.37 6.87
C ALA A 193 1.13 10.28 7.83
N ARG A 194 0.22 9.45 8.37
CA ARG A 194 0.58 8.34 9.25
C ARG A 194 1.48 7.30 8.58
N PHE A 195 1.22 6.98 7.33
CA PHE A 195 2.00 5.98 6.58
C PHE A 195 3.30 6.51 5.98
N ASN A 196 3.53 7.82 6.06
CA ASN A 196 4.69 8.45 5.46
C ASN A 196 5.48 9.35 6.43
N VAL A 197 5.11 9.36 7.71
CA VAL A 197 5.78 10.18 8.74
C VAL A 197 7.26 9.78 8.93
N ASP A 198 7.57 8.52 8.72
CA ASP A 198 8.92 7.96 8.75
C ASP A 198 9.78 8.52 7.62
N PHE A 199 9.25 8.64 6.41
CA PHE A 199 9.95 9.28 5.29
C PHE A 199 10.18 10.76 5.53
N VAL A 200 9.19 11.46 6.12
CA VAL A 200 9.33 12.89 6.46
C VAL A 200 10.42 13.10 7.49
N ILE A 201 10.35 12.39 8.62
CA ILE A 201 11.34 12.53 9.71
C ILE A 201 12.72 12.02 9.24
N GLY A 202 12.74 10.92 8.47
CA GLY A 202 13.96 10.35 7.91
C GLY A 202 14.70 11.32 6.99
N GLY A 203 13.98 11.92 6.04
CA GLY A 203 14.56 12.90 5.12
C GLY A 203 15.09 14.14 5.85
N ILE A 204 14.31 14.72 6.77
CA ILE A 204 14.71 15.91 7.53
C ILE A 204 15.93 15.66 8.43
N ARG A 205 16.04 14.49 9.06
CA ARG A 205 17.07 14.18 10.05
C ARG A 205 18.32 13.54 9.49
N LEU A 206 18.18 12.71 8.44
CA LEU A 206 19.26 11.87 7.95
C LEU A 206 19.70 12.24 6.52
N GLY A 207 18.91 13.06 5.84
CA GLY A 207 19.20 13.49 4.46
C GLY A 207 18.77 12.49 3.40
N THR A 208 18.95 12.90 2.14
CA THR A 208 18.41 12.23 0.95
C THR A 208 19.03 10.85 0.68
N ASP A 209 20.34 10.68 0.89
CA ASP A 209 21.01 9.38 0.65
C ASP A 209 20.48 8.30 1.59
N ALA A 210 20.40 8.61 2.87
CA ALA A 210 19.85 7.70 3.88
C ALA A 210 18.37 7.37 3.61
N LEU A 211 17.60 8.39 3.21
CA LEU A 211 16.19 8.22 2.84
C LEU A 211 16.04 7.32 1.60
N GLY A 212 16.91 7.43 0.62
CA GLY A 212 16.92 6.56 -0.57
C GLY A 212 17.13 5.10 -0.21
N VAL A 213 18.09 4.81 0.66
CA VAL A 213 18.34 3.45 1.17
C VAL A 213 17.13 2.93 1.92
N TYR A 214 16.53 3.75 2.82
CA TYR A 214 15.33 3.40 3.56
C TYR A 214 14.14 3.10 2.63
N ASN A 215 13.92 3.94 1.61
CA ASN A 215 12.83 3.78 0.65
C ASN A 215 12.91 2.44 -0.10
N LEU A 216 14.09 2.05 -0.59
CA LEU A 216 14.24 0.76 -1.27
C LEU A 216 14.08 -0.42 -0.32
N GLY A 217 14.59 -0.33 0.91
CA GLY A 217 14.32 -1.31 1.95
C GLY A 217 12.82 -1.45 2.23
N TRP A 218 12.13 -0.31 2.40
CA TRP A 218 10.67 -0.28 2.59
C TRP A 218 9.94 -0.94 1.43
N LYS A 219 10.19 -0.54 0.19
CA LYS A 219 9.54 -1.11 -1.01
C LYS A 219 9.79 -2.60 -1.17
N THR A 220 10.98 -3.07 -0.84
CA THR A 220 11.33 -4.49 -0.90
C THR A 220 10.44 -5.32 0.04
N THR A 221 10.07 -4.77 1.19
CA THR A 221 9.24 -5.47 2.19
C THR A 221 7.74 -5.20 2.00
N GLU A 222 7.36 -4.01 1.55
CA GLU A 222 5.98 -3.57 1.36
C GLU A 222 5.28 -4.30 0.20
N ILE A 223 5.96 -4.46 -0.94
CA ILE A 223 5.35 -5.05 -2.15
C ILE A 223 4.77 -6.46 -1.87
N PRO A 224 5.51 -7.43 -1.32
CA PRO A 224 4.94 -8.73 -1.01
C PRO A 224 3.85 -8.66 0.08
N ALA A 225 3.97 -7.77 1.06
CA ALA A 225 2.95 -7.58 2.09
C ALA A 225 1.63 -7.07 1.52
N ARG A 226 1.69 -6.10 0.60
CA ARG A 226 0.50 -5.57 -0.11
C ARG A 226 -0.17 -6.63 -0.97
N LEU A 227 0.58 -7.45 -1.68
CA LEU A 227 0.02 -8.54 -2.49
C LEU A 227 -0.74 -9.56 -1.63
N ILE A 228 -0.20 -9.90 -0.46
CA ILE A 228 -0.86 -10.80 0.50
C ILE A 228 -2.14 -10.15 1.04
N ASN A 229 -2.09 -8.89 1.48
CA ASN A 229 -3.26 -8.19 2.02
C ASN A 229 -4.34 -7.93 0.97
N ALA A 230 -3.99 -7.64 -0.28
CA ALA A 230 -4.95 -7.38 -1.35
C ALA A 230 -5.96 -8.54 -1.54
N THR A 231 -5.51 -9.78 -1.30
CA THR A 231 -6.38 -10.96 -1.32
C THR A 231 -7.44 -10.90 -0.22
N PHE A 232 -7.08 -10.40 0.97
CA PHE A 232 -8.01 -10.24 2.08
C PHE A 232 -8.91 -9.01 1.90
N ASP A 233 -8.38 -7.87 1.43
CA ASP A 233 -9.13 -6.61 1.29
C ASP A 233 -10.34 -6.75 0.37
N THR A 234 -10.23 -7.61 -0.64
CA THR A 234 -11.31 -7.85 -1.60
C THR A 234 -12.54 -8.49 -0.95
N VAL A 235 -12.37 -9.29 0.09
CA VAL A 235 -13.43 -10.16 0.66
C VAL A 235 -13.70 -9.84 2.14
N GLY A 236 -12.67 -9.52 2.90
CA GLY A 236 -12.71 -9.55 4.35
C GLY A 236 -13.71 -8.57 4.98
N TYR A 237 -13.63 -7.28 4.62
CA TYR A 237 -14.50 -6.27 5.23
C TYR A 237 -15.98 -6.49 4.92
N ALA A 238 -16.31 -6.79 3.67
CA ALA A 238 -17.68 -7.03 3.24
C ALA A 238 -18.27 -8.27 3.93
N THR A 239 -17.47 -9.33 4.06
CA THR A 239 -17.85 -10.58 4.73
C THR A 239 -18.07 -10.36 6.22
N PHE A 240 -17.16 -9.66 6.92
CA PHE A 240 -17.33 -9.38 8.35
C PHE A 240 -18.59 -8.54 8.61
N SER A 241 -18.89 -7.56 7.75
CA SER A 241 -20.09 -6.74 7.88
C SER A 241 -21.39 -7.54 7.70
N ARG A 242 -21.40 -8.55 6.81
CA ARG A 242 -22.57 -9.43 6.60
C ARG A 242 -22.77 -10.42 7.75
N LEU A 243 -21.69 -10.85 8.41
CA LEU A 243 -21.72 -11.84 9.47
C LEU A 243 -21.94 -11.25 10.87
N GLN A 244 -22.22 -9.95 11.03
CA GLN A 244 -22.43 -9.31 12.33
C GLN A 244 -23.50 -10.00 13.20
N GLY A 245 -24.53 -10.58 12.59
CA GLY A 245 -25.61 -11.30 13.28
C GLY A 245 -25.28 -12.74 13.68
N ASP A 246 -24.20 -13.34 13.11
CA ASP A 246 -23.78 -14.72 13.40
C ASP A 246 -22.37 -14.76 14.00
N LYS A 247 -22.33 -14.67 15.32
CA LYS A 247 -21.06 -14.64 16.08
C LYS A 247 -20.18 -15.87 15.83
N ALA A 248 -20.74 -17.05 15.64
CA ALA A 248 -19.99 -18.28 15.44
C ALA A 248 -19.32 -18.30 14.05
N HIS A 249 -20.02 -17.85 13.01
CA HIS A 249 -19.47 -17.70 11.68
C HIS A 249 -18.42 -16.60 11.61
N LEU A 250 -18.68 -15.45 12.25
CA LEU A 250 -17.75 -14.34 12.34
C LEU A 250 -16.41 -14.74 12.97
N GLN A 251 -16.47 -15.48 14.11
CA GLN A 251 -15.27 -15.99 14.79
C GLN A 251 -14.46 -16.94 13.91
N ARG A 252 -15.13 -17.89 13.25
CA ARG A 252 -14.48 -18.84 12.34
C ARG A 252 -13.83 -18.13 11.18
N MET A 253 -14.55 -17.19 10.55
CA MET A 253 -14.04 -16.42 9.42
C MET A 253 -12.80 -15.57 9.80
N PHE A 254 -12.85 -14.90 10.95
CA PHE A 254 -11.73 -14.12 11.47
C PHE A 254 -10.49 -14.98 11.70
N LEU A 255 -10.65 -16.14 12.38
CA LEU A 255 -9.55 -17.06 12.64
C LEU A 255 -8.98 -17.68 11.36
N THR A 256 -9.85 -18.04 10.43
CA THR A 256 -9.45 -18.59 9.12
C THR A 256 -8.66 -17.57 8.32
N ALA A 257 -9.14 -16.33 8.21
CA ALA A 257 -8.45 -15.26 7.50
C ALA A 257 -7.07 -14.95 8.12
N THR A 258 -7.02 -14.75 9.44
CA THR A 258 -5.77 -14.51 10.17
C THR A 258 -4.80 -15.69 10.04
N GLY A 259 -5.29 -16.92 10.16
CA GLY A 259 -4.48 -18.13 10.02
C GLY A 259 -3.91 -18.31 8.62
N LEU A 260 -4.68 -18.05 7.57
CA LEU A 260 -4.20 -18.14 6.18
C LEU A 260 -3.16 -17.06 5.86
N LEU A 261 -3.40 -15.81 6.29
CA LEU A 261 -2.42 -14.73 6.12
C LEU A 261 -1.11 -15.06 6.86
N ALA A 262 -1.20 -15.54 8.10
CA ALA A 262 -0.04 -15.96 8.88
C ALA A 262 0.71 -17.14 8.24
N SER A 263 -0.03 -18.10 7.64
CA SER A 263 0.55 -19.30 7.00
C SER A 263 1.46 -18.97 5.83
N VAL A 264 1.20 -17.87 5.12
CA VAL A 264 2.04 -17.39 4.02
C VAL A 264 3.10 -16.42 4.51
N THR A 265 2.70 -15.47 5.36
CA THR A 265 3.55 -14.34 5.76
C THR A 265 4.71 -14.77 6.65
N LEU A 266 4.46 -15.62 7.66
CA LEU A 266 5.50 -16.03 8.60
C LEU A 266 6.67 -16.75 7.93
N PRO A 267 6.47 -17.85 7.17
CA PRO A 267 7.59 -18.55 6.54
C PRO A 267 8.29 -17.69 5.49
N LEU A 268 7.53 -16.90 4.71
CA LEU A 268 8.07 -16.06 3.65
C LEU A 268 8.95 -14.93 4.20
N PHE A 269 8.45 -14.16 5.18
CA PHE A 269 9.16 -12.99 5.67
C PHE A 269 10.29 -13.35 6.63
N LEU A 270 10.09 -14.33 7.51
CA LEU A 270 11.19 -14.82 8.34
C LEU A 270 12.28 -15.50 7.51
N GLY A 271 11.91 -16.20 6.44
CA GLY A 271 12.87 -16.72 5.47
C GLY A 271 13.64 -15.62 4.75
N ALA A 272 12.94 -14.56 4.30
CA ALA A 272 13.56 -13.41 3.64
C ALA A 272 14.52 -12.64 4.57
N ILE A 273 14.23 -12.58 5.87
CA ILE A 273 15.15 -11.99 6.88
C ILE A 273 16.48 -12.75 6.93
N ILE A 274 16.46 -14.06 6.83
CA ILE A 274 17.68 -14.88 6.87
C ILE A 274 18.58 -14.56 5.66
N VAL A 275 17.97 -14.48 4.47
CA VAL A 275 18.70 -14.26 3.20
C VAL A 275 18.70 -12.80 2.76
N ARG A 276 18.50 -11.84 3.69
CA ARG A 276 18.35 -10.41 3.36
C ARG A 276 19.56 -9.81 2.64
N GLN A 277 20.77 -10.29 2.96
CA GLN A 277 22.00 -9.80 2.31
C GLN A 277 22.05 -10.25 0.85
N GLU A 278 21.78 -11.51 0.59
CA GLU A 278 21.68 -12.07 -0.76
C GLU A 278 20.54 -11.42 -1.55
N LEU A 279 19.41 -11.20 -0.88
CA LEU A 279 18.26 -10.53 -1.49
C LEU A 279 18.62 -9.12 -1.97
N VAL A 280 19.30 -8.34 -1.13
CA VAL A 280 19.75 -6.98 -1.48
C VAL A 280 20.79 -7.04 -2.60
N ALA A 281 21.81 -7.88 -2.47
CA ALA A 281 22.88 -8.00 -3.48
C ALA A 281 22.33 -8.38 -4.86
N VAL A 282 21.39 -9.35 -4.91
CA VAL A 282 20.79 -9.81 -6.16
C VAL A 282 19.77 -8.81 -6.73
N ALA A 283 18.87 -8.28 -5.92
CA ALA A 283 17.78 -7.44 -6.39
C ALA A 283 18.22 -5.99 -6.62
N LEU A 284 19.01 -5.43 -5.72
CA LEU A 284 19.37 -4.01 -5.72
C LEU A 284 20.82 -3.77 -6.16
N GLY A 285 21.76 -4.66 -5.77
CA GLY A 285 23.19 -4.53 -6.01
C GLY A 285 23.97 -4.09 -4.76
N ASP A 286 25.31 -4.23 -4.80
CA ASP A 286 26.20 -4.07 -3.63
C ASP A 286 26.18 -2.67 -3.02
N LYS A 287 25.93 -1.63 -3.81
CA LYS A 287 25.82 -0.25 -3.31
C LYS A 287 24.67 -0.03 -2.32
N TRP A 288 23.72 -0.96 -2.27
CA TRP A 288 22.58 -0.95 -1.37
C TRP A 288 22.75 -1.84 -0.14
N ALA A 289 23.98 -2.29 0.15
CA ALA A 289 24.23 -3.23 1.26
C ALA A 289 23.65 -2.74 2.60
N ALA A 290 23.67 -1.42 2.87
CA ALA A 290 23.05 -0.83 4.05
C ALA A 290 21.53 -1.04 4.15
N ALA A 291 20.84 -1.30 3.03
CA ALA A 291 19.41 -1.63 3.06
C ALA A 291 19.13 -2.97 3.74
N ALA A 292 20.09 -3.90 3.78
CA ALA A 292 19.92 -5.19 4.45
C ALA A 292 19.65 -5.06 5.96
N ASP A 293 20.23 -4.03 6.62
CA ASP A 293 20.01 -3.76 8.03
C ASP A 293 18.65 -3.14 8.31
N VAL A 294 18.12 -2.40 7.34
CA VAL A 294 16.78 -1.80 7.39
C VAL A 294 15.69 -2.84 7.10
N ILE A 295 15.96 -3.77 6.19
CA ILE A 295 15.02 -4.81 5.75
C ILE A 295 14.62 -5.74 6.91
N LEU A 296 15.51 -6.05 7.84
CA LEU A 296 15.19 -6.92 8.98
C LEU A 296 14.02 -6.38 9.81
N PRO A 297 14.11 -5.18 10.44
CA PRO A 297 12.99 -4.65 11.22
C PRO A 297 11.75 -4.39 10.35
N LEU A 298 11.92 -4.05 9.07
CA LEU A 298 10.80 -3.81 8.17
C LEU A 298 10.04 -5.11 7.81
N PHE A 299 10.70 -6.25 7.58
CA PHE A 299 9.98 -7.52 7.40
C PHE A 299 9.25 -7.96 8.67
N LEU A 300 9.84 -7.75 9.85
CA LEU A 300 9.14 -8.00 11.11
C LEU A 300 7.90 -7.10 11.26
N LEU A 301 8.03 -5.82 10.91
CA LEU A 301 6.91 -4.87 10.87
C LEU A 301 5.80 -5.35 9.93
N GLN A 302 6.17 -5.70 8.69
CA GLN A 302 5.20 -6.17 7.71
C GLN A 302 4.53 -7.48 8.13
N THR A 303 5.26 -8.36 8.81
CA THR A 303 4.70 -9.59 9.39
C THR A 303 3.59 -9.27 10.39
N LEU A 304 3.85 -8.38 11.34
CA LEU A 304 2.88 -7.97 12.34
C LEU A 304 1.69 -7.23 11.70
N TRP A 305 1.95 -6.36 10.74
CA TRP A 305 0.91 -5.60 10.03
C TRP A 305 -0.03 -6.51 9.24
N VAL A 306 0.50 -7.45 8.45
CA VAL A 306 -0.32 -8.40 7.66
C VAL A 306 -1.18 -9.28 8.56
N ILE A 307 -0.61 -9.84 9.63
CA ILE A 307 -1.34 -10.74 10.54
C ILE A 307 -2.42 -9.98 11.33
N SER A 308 -2.17 -8.73 11.70
CA SER A 308 -3.15 -7.91 12.44
C SER A 308 -4.21 -7.23 11.54
N HIS A 309 -4.04 -7.25 10.23
CA HIS A 309 -4.92 -6.56 9.28
C HIS A 309 -6.40 -6.99 9.40
N PRO A 310 -6.75 -8.29 9.50
CA PRO A 310 -8.13 -8.71 9.73
C PRO A 310 -8.73 -8.17 11.03
N SER A 311 -7.92 -7.95 12.06
CA SER A 311 -8.37 -7.44 13.36
C SER A 311 -8.87 -6.00 13.28
N ALA A 312 -8.16 -5.14 12.55
CA ALA A 312 -8.59 -3.76 12.28
C ALA A 312 -9.88 -3.74 11.46
N GLY A 313 -9.95 -4.57 10.40
CA GLY A 313 -11.13 -4.74 9.57
C GLY A 313 -12.37 -5.21 10.34
N LEU A 314 -12.19 -6.20 11.23
CA LEU A 314 -13.24 -6.71 12.10
C LEU A 314 -13.78 -5.62 13.04
N THR A 315 -12.90 -4.87 13.68
CA THR A 315 -13.28 -3.77 14.59
C THR A 315 -14.15 -2.72 13.87
N MET A 316 -13.76 -2.38 12.65
CA MET A 316 -14.48 -1.45 11.77
C MET A 316 -15.85 -2.03 11.36
N ALA A 317 -15.90 -3.31 10.94
CA ALA A 317 -17.10 -4.00 10.54
C ALA A 317 -18.12 -4.10 11.67
N LEU A 318 -17.69 -4.29 12.90
CA LEU A 318 -18.55 -4.33 14.10
C LEU A 318 -19.06 -2.94 14.54
N GLY A 319 -18.78 -1.87 13.79
CA GLY A 319 -19.27 -0.52 14.06
C GLY A 319 -18.45 0.28 15.08
N HIS A 320 -17.31 -0.22 15.52
CA HIS A 320 -16.43 0.47 16.48
C HIS A 320 -15.51 1.51 15.81
N SER A 321 -16.07 2.36 14.93
CA SER A 321 -15.33 3.37 14.17
C SER A 321 -14.60 4.40 15.05
N ARG A 322 -15.16 4.74 16.22
CA ARG A 322 -14.52 5.65 17.18
C ARG A 322 -13.24 5.05 17.77
N VAL A 323 -13.27 3.74 18.10
CA VAL A 323 -12.10 3.01 18.62
C VAL A 323 -11.04 2.92 17.51
N TYR A 324 -11.46 2.65 16.28
CA TYR A 324 -10.58 2.65 15.11
C TYR A 324 -9.88 4.00 14.93
N ALA A 325 -10.60 5.11 14.98
CA ALA A 325 -10.03 6.44 14.88
C ALA A 325 -9.07 6.76 16.05
N PHE A 326 -9.45 6.42 17.28
CA PHE A 326 -8.61 6.63 18.46
C PHE A 326 -7.28 5.88 18.39
N VAL A 327 -7.32 4.57 18.09
CA VAL A 327 -6.10 3.74 17.98
C VAL A 327 -5.18 4.27 16.88
N ASN A 328 -5.71 4.67 15.73
CA ASN A 328 -4.88 5.22 14.65
C ASN A 328 -4.27 6.58 15.01
N THR A 329 -5.02 7.46 15.67
CA THR A 329 -4.50 8.78 16.12
C THR A 329 -3.44 8.62 17.19
N PHE A 330 -3.67 7.76 18.18
CA PHE A 330 -2.68 7.44 19.21
C PHE A 330 -1.42 6.83 18.62
N SER A 331 -1.59 5.89 17.67
CA SER A 331 -0.48 5.27 16.95
C SER A 331 0.37 6.28 16.19
N LEU A 332 -0.24 7.28 15.55
CA LEU A 332 0.50 8.36 14.88
C LEU A 332 1.35 9.16 15.89
N GLY A 333 0.77 9.60 17.00
CA GLY A 333 1.50 10.33 18.04
C GLY A 333 2.67 9.52 18.59
N PHE A 334 2.43 8.24 18.88
CA PHE A 334 3.48 7.34 19.35
C PHE A 334 4.57 7.11 18.29
N SER A 335 4.19 6.95 17.00
CA SER A 335 5.14 6.80 15.90
C SER A 335 6.04 8.03 15.77
N ILE A 336 5.50 9.24 15.87
CA ILE A 336 6.30 10.48 15.81
C ILE A 336 7.35 10.50 16.93
N ILE A 337 6.96 10.21 18.17
CA ILE A 337 7.88 10.18 19.31
C ILE A 337 8.98 9.10 19.09
N ALA A 338 8.57 7.89 18.73
CA ALA A 338 9.50 6.79 18.48
C ALA A 338 10.49 7.12 17.34
N LEU A 339 10.02 7.74 16.27
CA LEU A 339 10.85 8.13 15.12
C LEU A 339 11.81 9.26 15.46
N LEU A 340 11.39 10.26 16.25
CA LEU A 340 12.28 11.32 16.72
C LEU A 340 13.44 10.76 17.55
N ILE A 341 13.17 9.77 18.40
CA ILE A 341 14.21 9.07 19.17
C ILE A 341 15.05 8.18 18.25
N GLY A 342 14.39 7.36 17.42
CA GLY A 342 15.05 6.41 16.52
C GLY A 342 15.93 7.08 15.48
N SER A 343 15.58 8.29 15.02
CA SER A 343 16.40 9.05 14.06
C SER A 343 17.80 9.37 14.56
N GLY A 344 18.03 9.41 15.88
CA GLY A 344 19.35 9.54 16.47
C GLY A 344 20.28 8.35 16.25
N TYR A 345 19.72 7.21 15.85
CA TYR A 345 20.46 5.97 15.55
C TYR A 345 20.53 5.64 14.04
N GLY A 346 20.34 6.66 13.19
CA GLY A 346 20.37 6.52 11.73
C GLY A 346 19.15 5.81 11.15
N ILE A 347 19.30 5.32 9.90
CA ILE A 347 18.19 4.66 9.15
C ILE A 347 17.69 3.38 9.82
N SER A 348 18.58 2.60 10.41
CA SER A 348 18.21 1.40 11.18
C SER A 348 17.36 1.79 12.40
N GLY A 349 17.71 2.88 13.10
CA GLY A 349 16.92 3.39 14.20
C GLY A 349 15.51 3.81 13.82
N ILE A 350 15.32 4.41 12.64
CA ILE A 350 13.99 4.71 12.07
C ILE A 350 13.21 3.42 11.82
N ALA A 351 13.84 2.41 11.21
CA ALA A 351 13.18 1.14 10.92
C ALA A 351 12.75 0.39 12.20
N TRP A 352 13.60 0.38 13.24
CA TRP A 352 13.25 -0.19 14.54
C TRP A 352 12.16 0.61 15.27
N ALA A 353 12.16 1.94 15.17
CA ALA A 353 11.11 2.79 15.72
C ALA A 353 9.76 2.53 15.06
N MET A 354 9.74 2.34 13.73
CA MET A 354 8.56 1.94 12.98
C MET A 354 8.07 0.55 13.35
N LEU A 355 8.96 -0.42 13.53
CA LEU A 355 8.61 -1.74 14.03
C LEU A 355 7.97 -1.65 15.42
N LEU A 356 8.55 -0.89 16.33
CA LEU A 356 8.03 -0.72 17.69
C LEU A 356 6.62 -0.10 17.68
N SER A 357 6.42 0.97 16.93
CA SER A 357 5.13 1.67 16.88
C SER A 357 4.04 0.86 16.16
N THR A 358 4.37 0.25 15.02
CA THR A 358 3.44 -0.60 14.29
C THR A 358 3.18 -1.91 15.03
N GLY A 359 4.21 -2.49 15.65
CA GLY A 359 4.08 -3.69 16.46
C GLY A 359 3.14 -3.49 17.65
N LEU A 360 3.32 -2.39 18.40
CA LEU A 360 2.41 -2.05 19.50
C LEU A 360 0.97 -1.87 18.99
N THR A 361 0.79 -1.14 17.90
CA THR A 361 -0.53 -0.94 17.28
C THR A 361 -1.15 -2.26 16.83
N SER A 362 -0.36 -3.17 16.24
CA SER A 362 -0.80 -4.50 15.81
C SER A 362 -1.25 -5.36 17.00
N ILE A 363 -0.52 -5.31 18.10
CA ILE A 363 -0.89 -5.99 19.35
C ILE A 363 -2.23 -5.45 19.87
N VAL A 364 -2.39 -4.12 19.89
CA VAL A 364 -3.66 -3.49 20.30
C VAL A 364 -4.82 -3.96 19.42
N TRP A 365 -4.65 -4.01 18.08
CA TRP A 365 -5.66 -4.52 17.17
C TRP A 365 -6.01 -5.99 17.45
N CYS A 366 -5.04 -6.84 17.69
CA CYS A 366 -5.27 -8.24 18.01
C CYS A 366 -6.04 -8.42 19.34
N ILE A 367 -5.69 -7.60 20.36
CA ILE A 367 -6.41 -7.61 21.65
C ILE A 367 -7.87 -7.15 21.48
N LEU A 368 -8.09 -6.05 20.75
CA LEU A 368 -9.43 -5.54 20.52
C LEU A 368 -10.29 -6.53 19.71
N ALA A 369 -9.72 -7.13 18.65
CA ALA A 369 -10.41 -8.15 17.89
C ALA A 369 -10.77 -9.36 18.74
N TRP A 370 -9.88 -9.77 19.64
CA TRP A 370 -10.13 -10.85 20.57
C TRP A 370 -11.28 -10.53 21.54
N ILE A 371 -11.30 -9.30 22.11
CA ILE A 371 -12.36 -8.83 23.01
C ILE A 371 -13.71 -8.76 22.27
N TYR A 372 -13.74 -8.13 21.08
CA TYR A 372 -15.00 -7.91 20.35
C TYR A 372 -15.55 -9.17 19.69
N SER A 373 -14.71 -10.05 19.18
CA SER A 373 -15.15 -11.32 18.61
C SER A 373 -15.55 -12.33 19.68
N GLY A 374 -14.96 -12.25 20.87
CA GLY A 374 -15.12 -13.25 21.93
C GLY A 374 -14.56 -14.63 21.57
N VAL A 375 -13.54 -14.67 20.72
CA VAL A 375 -12.84 -15.92 20.33
C VAL A 375 -12.14 -16.52 21.55
N SER A 376 -12.28 -17.86 21.72
CA SER A 376 -11.60 -18.57 22.80
C SER A 376 -10.10 -18.73 22.56
N ARG A 377 -9.30 -18.82 23.62
CA ARG A 377 -7.85 -19.06 23.53
C ARG A 377 -7.52 -20.36 22.79
N SER A 378 -8.31 -21.41 23.01
CA SER A 378 -8.14 -22.70 22.34
C SER A 378 -8.36 -22.61 20.84
N ALA A 379 -9.37 -21.85 20.38
CA ALA A 379 -9.63 -21.61 18.96
C ALA A 379 -8.52 -20.79 18.31
N THR A 380 -7.99 -19.78 18.99
CA THR A 380 -6.83 -19.01 18.53
C THR A 380 -5.59 -19.89 18.37
N TRP A 381 -5.34 -20.77 19.35
CA TRP A 381 -4.23 -21.72 19.26
C TRP A 381 -4.41 -22.72 18.12
N GLY A 382 -5.64 -23.22 17.93
CA GLY A 382 -5.98 -24.08 16.78
C GLY A 382 -5.68 -23.42 15.43
N ALA A 383 -6.03 -22.15 15.28
CA ALA A 383 -5.76 -21.37 14.07
C ALA A 383 -4.26 -21.05 13.88
N ALA A 384 -3.50 -20.90 14.97
CA ALA A 384 -2.06 -20.63 14.92
C ALA A 384 -1.22 -21.88 14.61
N ARG A 385 -1.75 -23.08 14.83
CA ARG A 385 -1.00 -24.35 14.69
C ARG A 385 -0.44 -24.54 13.28
N LEU A 386 -1.25 -24.34 12.25
CA LEU A 386 -0.83 -24.54 10.87
C LEU A 386 0.24 -23.51 10.43
N PRO A 387 0.07 -22.19 10.64
CA PRO A 387 1.13 -21.22 10.39
C PRO A 387 2.46 -21.56 11.08
N LEU A 388 2.41 -21.97 12.35
CA LEU A 388 3.60 -22.36 13.11
C LEU A 388 4.28 -23.60 12.52
N LEU A 389 3.53 -24.64 12.14
CA LEU A 389 4.08 -25.84 11.51
C LEU A 389 4.75 -25.51 10.17
N LEU A 390 4.12 -24.69 9.33
CA LEU A 390 4.68 -24.24 8.06
C LEU A 390 5.98 -23.44 8.27
N THR A 391 6.00 -22.59 9.28
CA THR A 391 7.18 -21.79 9.62
C THR A 391 8.30 -22.66 10.19
N CYS A 392 8.00 -23.55 11.13
CA CYS A 392 8.97 -24.45 11.74
C CYS A 392 9.55 -25.49 10.76
N SER A 393 8.89 -25.77 9.65
CA SER A 393 9.44 -26.62 8.60
C SER A 393 10.28 -25.84 7.59
N SER A 394 9.88 -24.62 7.24
CA SER A 394 10.53 -23.84 6.18
C SER A 394 11.76 -23.08 6.68
N VAL A 395 11.65 -22.38 7.81
CA VAL A 395 12.68 -21.46 8.31
C VAL A 395 13.98 -22.20 8.71
N PRO A 396 13.94 -23.34 9.43
CA PRO A 396 15.15 -24.10 9.74
C PRO A 396 15.85 -24.66 8.50
N LEU A 397 15.09 -25.06 7.46
CA LEU A 397 15.69 -25.53 6.20
C LEU A 397 16.40 -24.37 5.46
N ILE A 398 15.79 -23.18 5.45
CA ILE A 398 16.44 -21.98 4.91
C ILE A 398 17.72 -21.67 5.69
N LEU A 399 17.68 -21.69 7.02
CA LEU A 399 18.84 -21.48 7.88
C LEU A 399 19.95 -22.51 7.61
N LEU A 400 19.60 -23.78 7.52
CA LEU A 400 20.54 -24.85 7.23
C LEU A 400 21.24 -24.63 5.88
N VAL A 401 20.47 -24.40 4.84
CA VAL A 401 21.00 -24.15 3.49
C VAL A 401 21.84 -22.87 3.48
N HIS A 402 21.39 -21.80 4.11
CA HIS A 402 22.14 -20.55 4.21
C HIS A 402 23.48 -20.76 4.92
N PHE A 403 23.51 -21.52 6.03
CA PHE A 403 24.75 -21.84 6.74
C PHE A 403 25.68 -22.71 5.89
N LEU A 404 25.18 -23.78 5.27
CA LEU A 404 25.99 -24.68 4.42
C LEU A 404 26.54 -23.97 3.19
N THR A 405 25.77 -23.08 2.58
CA THR A 405 26.20 -22.31 1.39
C THR A 405 27.08 -21.11 1.76
N GLY A 406 27.00 -20.62 2.99
CA GLY A 406 27.85 -19.54 3.50
C GLY A 406 29.33 -19.94 3.61
N THR A 407 29.62 -21.21 3.84
CA THR A 407 31.00 -21.76 3.84
C THR A 407 31.51 -22.07 2.45
N ALA A 408 30.64 -22.20 1.46
CA ALA A 408 31.01 -22.41 0.06
C ALA A 408 31.04 -21.05 -0.66
N TYR A 409 32.09 -20.77 -1.44
CA TYR A 409 32.24 -19.54 -2.24
C TYR A 409 31.22 -19.49 -3.40
N LEU A 410 29.91 -19.58 -3.08
CA LEU A 410 28.83 -19.56 -4.07
C LEU A 410 28.36 -18.11 -4.34
N PRO A 411 28.00 -17.78 -5.59
CA PRO A 411 27.39 -16.49 -5.92
C PRO A 411 26.09 -16.26 -5.13
N ALA A 412 25.81 -14.99 -4.74
CA ALA A 412 24.64 -14.61 -3.95
C ALA A 412 23.32 -15.10 -4.57
N LEU A 413 23.21 -15.09 -5.91
CA LEU A 413 22.05 -15.60 -6.63
C LEU A 413 21.82 -17.10 -6.37
N VAL A 414 22.88 -17.90 -6.41
CA VAL A 414 22.79 -19.35 -6.18
C VAL A 414 22.37 -19.63 -4.74
N ARG A 415 22.96 -18.93 -3.78
CA ARG A 415 22.60 -19.03 -2.36
C ARG A 415 21.13 -18.67 -2.12
N LEU A 416 20.67 -17.57 -2.72
CA LEU A 416 19.29 -17.12 -2.64
C LEU A 416 18.31 -18.16 -3.22
N VAL A 417 18.61 -18.71 -4.41
CA VAL A 417 17.78 -19.72 -5.06
C VAL A 417 17.72 -21.01 -4.25
N LEU A 418 18.85 -21.49 -3.76
CA LEU A 418 18.90 -22.72 -2.94
C LEU A 418 18.11 -22.54 -1.64
N ALA A 419 18.25 -21.41 -0.96
CA ALA A 419 17.49 -21.09 0.24
C ALA A 419 15.97 -21.00 -0.04
N ALA A 420 15.59 -20.36 -1.13
CA ALA A 420 14.19 -20.27 -1.55
C ALA A 420 13.58 -21.65 -1.87
N LEU A 421 14.32 -22.51 -2.58
CA LEU A 421 13.89 -23.88 -2.88
C LEU A 421 13.77 -24.73 -1.60
N ALA A 422 14.69 -24.59 -0.65
CA ALA A 422 14.62 -25.30 0.63
C ALA A 422 13.41 -24.86 1.46
N GLY A 423 13.14 -23.55 1.51
CA GLY A 423 11.95 -23.02 2.18
C GLY A 423 10.65 -23.48 1.51
N ALA A 424 10.59 -23.45 0.18
CA ALA A 424 9.45 -23.92 -0.59
C ALA A 424 9.23 -25.44 -0.40
N ALA A 425 10.28 -26.25 -0.33
CA ALA A 425 10.17 -27.68 -0.06
C ALA A 425 9.59 -27.95 1.34
N GLY A 426 10.12 -27.26 2.37
CA GLY A 426 9.60 -27.37 3.74
C GLY A 426 8.12 -26.96 3.83
N PHE A 427 7.75 -25.84 3.17
CA PHE A 427 6.38 -25.41 3.07
C PHE A 427 5.49 -26.44 2.38
N ALA A 428 5.90 -26.93 1.20
CA ALA A 428 5.13 -27.88 0.41
C ALA A 428 4.88 -29.21 1.13
N ILE A 429 5.85 -29.73 1.87
CA ILE A 429 5.72 -30.97 2.65
C ILE A 429 4.60 -30.80 3.69
N ILE A 430 4.64 -29.77 4.52
CA ILE A 430 3.64 -29.54 5.57
C ILE A 430 2.29 -29.15 4.96
N ALA A 431 2.26 -28.34 3.90
CA ALA A 431 1.04 -28.00 3.18
C ALA A 431 0.35 -29.25 2.62
N ARG A 432 1.10 -30.20 2.05
CA ARG A 432 0.56 -31.48 1.56
C ARG A 432 0.02 -32.37 2.69
N LEU A 433 0.73 -32.46 3.81
CA LEU A 433 0.29 -33.23 4.98
C LEU A 433 -0.98 -32.64 5.64
N ASN A 434 -1.18 -31.33 5.52
CA ASN A 434 -2.34 -30.63 6.06
C ASN A 434 -3.29 -30.11 4.95
N TRP A 435 -3.29 -30.75 3.78
CA TRP A 435 -4.04 -30.28 2.61
C TRP A 435 -5.54 -30.15 2.88
N SER A 436 -6.13 -31.09 3.60
CA SER A 436 -7.55 -31.04 3.98
C SER A 436 -7.91 -29.81 4.80
N THR A 437 -7.04 -29.42 5.72
CA THR A 437 -7.21 -28.21 6.54
C THR A 437 -7.06 -26.94 5.70
N LEU A 438 -6.02 -26.87 4.86
CA LEU A 438 -5.81 -25.74 3.95
C LEU A 438 -6.97 -25.58 2.98
N TRP A 439 -7.39 -26.67 2.35
CA TRP A 439 -8.51 -26.65 1.41
C TRP A 439 -9.82 -26.28 2.08
N GLY A 440 -10.09 -26.82 3.28
CA GLY A 440 -11.25 -26.44 4.09
C GLY A 440 -11.27 -24.94 4.42
N ASN A 441 -10.13 -24.36 4.81
CA ASN A 441 -10.01 -22.95 5.08
C ASN A 441 -10.21 -22.09 3.82
N LEU A 442 -9.65 -22.49 2.68
CA LEU A 442 -9.81 -21.79 1.40
C LEU A 442 -11.24 -21.90 0.86
N SER A 443 -11.86 -23.07 0.96
CA SER A 443 -13.24 -23.27 0.52
C SER A 443 -14.23 -22.47 1.33
N MET A 444 -14.00 -22.31 2.64
CA MET A 444 -14.79 -21.45 3.51
C MET A 444 -14.75 -19.98 3.04
N LEU A 445 -13.56 -19.46 2.72
CA LEU A 445 -13.43 -18.10 2.16
C LEU A 445 -14.15 -17.96 0.81
N ARG A 446 -14.08 -18.99 -0.03
CA ARG A 446 -14.74 -18.98 -1.35
C ARG A 446 -16.26 -19.00 -1.25
N GLN A 447 -16.84 -19.75 -0.30
CA GLN A 447 -18.29 -19.82 -0.10
C GLN A 447 -18.89 -18.50 0.43
N THR A 448 -18.08 -17.65 1.05
CA THR A 448 -18.50 -16.34 1.53
C THR A 448 -18.39 -15.23 0.46
N LEU A 449 -17.79 -15.54 -0.70
CA LEU A 449 -17.81 -14.66 -1.87
C LEU A 449 -19.24 -14.54 -2.40
N PRO A 450 -19.70 -13.34 -2.78
CA PRO A 450 -20.95 -13.21 -3.51
C PRO A 450 -20.88 -14.04 -4.79
N ASP A 451 -21.86 -14.88 -5.01
CA ASP A 451 -21.97 -15.58 -6.28
C ASP A 451 -22.23 -14.51 -7.36
N GLU A 452 -21.28 -14.34 -8.31
CA GLU A 452 -21.39 -13.37 -9.39
C GLU A 452 -22.72 -13.52 -10.17
N ARG A 453 -23.36 -14.70 -10.07
CA ARG A 453 -24.63 -15.02 -10.74
C ARG A 453 -25.88 -14.51 -10.03
N THR A 454 -25.82 -14.23 -8.71
CA THR A 454 -26.98 -13.78 -7.95
C THR A 454 -27.11 -12.26 -7.86
N THR A 455 -26.08 -11.52 -8.22
CA THR A 455 -26.11 -10.04 -8.21
C THR A 455 -26.65 -9.41 -9.50
N GLU A 456 -26.74 -10.13 -10.61
CA GLU A 456 -27.32 -9.62 -11.87
C GLU A 456 -28.85 -9.44 -11.84
N PRO A 457 -29.70 -10.36 -11.27
CA PRO A 457 -31.14 -10.17 -11.29
C PRO A 457 -31.64 -9.06 -10.38
N GLU A 458 -31.10 -8.94 -9.16
CA GLU A 458 -31.56 -7.92 -8.20
C GLU A 458 -31.22 -6.49 -8.61
N LEU A 459 -30.11 -6.30 -9.35
CA LEU A 459 -29.74 -4.99 -9.90
C LEU A 459 -30.55 -4.61 -11.14
N LEU A 460 -31.17 -5.57 -11.83
CA LEU A 460 -32.08 -5.32 -12.94
C LEU A 460 -33.51 -4.98 -12.46
N GLU A 461 -33.97 -5.59 -11.36
CA GLU A 461 -35.28 -5.27 -10.76
C GLU A 461 -35.28 -3.92 -10.02
N ALA A 462 -34.14 -3.45 -9.51
CA ALA A 462 -34.02 -2.13 -8.89
C ALA A 462 -33.91 -0.97 -9.93
N LYS A 463 -33.89 -1.29 -11.24
CA LYS A 463 -33.84 -0.30 -12.34
C LYS A 463 -35.19 -0.12 -13.06
N VAL A 464 -36.24 -0.83 -12.65
CA VAL A 464 -37.62 -0.60 -13.07
C VAL A 464 -38.34 0.16 -11.96
#